data_c8a71d55575e2d53da08b0e697f6de22
#
_entry.id   c8a71d55575e2d53da08b0e697f6de22
#
_cell.length_a   1.000
_cell.length_b   1.000
_cell.length_c   1.000
_cell.angle_alpha   90.00
_cell.angle_beta   90.00
_cell.angle_gamma   90.00
#
_symmetry.space_group_name_H-M   'P 1'
#
loop_
_entity.id
_entity.type
_entity.pdbx_description
1 polymer ?
#
loop_
_entity_poly.entity_id
_entity_poly.type
_entity_poly.pdbx_seq_one_letter_code
_entity_poly.pdbx_strand_id
1 'polypeptide(L)'
;MVVATTADNLPYEKVGKNEPVCIADEVPFEIPESWEWVRLKNITVKEIKRGKSPKYADCSNVYVFAQKCNVKLGGIDISLAKCLDVKAFKKYPIDEYMINEDIIINSTGNGTLGRIGMFHDSDRINDFTIIPDSHVTIIRACKYLIKNYLFYTLKYYQPYLEKLGEGSTNQTELRPSTIAALFIPIPPIGEQKRIIEKLLEVIPMVNAYGDKEKKLQVYNIDFPAQLKKSILQEAVQGKLVPQDPSDEPASVLLERIRAEKERLIQEGKIKRDKHESVIFRRDNSHYEKLDGIECCIDDEIPFEIPESWCWTRLSTMIGIQRGASPRPKGSPEYWSSKRTPHHWIKISDITKYTKNNFLYDTDEFLTDLGTTKSVFVDSDYLITAASGSLGKIAKLNISGYIYDGLMCMCFKNTSLEMDYIIILIQAMVELLMSLSTGTAWKNITTDILKNLLVPLPPLVEQKRIVEKQRELFDKISLI
;
A
#
# COMPACT_ATOMS: atom_id res chain seq x y z
N MET A 1 25.83 43.47 17.83
CA MET A 1 26.24 42.06 17.85
C MET A 1 27.07 41.86 16.60
N VAL A 2 28.33 41.48 16.75
CA VAL A 2 29.27 41.24 15.65
C VAL A 2 29.76 39.81 15.82
N VAL A 3 29.66 39.02 14.77
CA VAL A 3 30.35 37.72 14.68
C VAL A 3 31.67 38.00 13.99
N ALA A 4 32.78 37.73 14.64
CA ALA A 4 34.12 37.94 14.08
C ALA A 4 34.86 36.60 14.09
N THR A 5 35.61 36.33 13.03
CA THR A 5 36.53 35.21 12.97
C THR A 5 37.82 35.69 13.62
N THR A 6 38.34 34.97 14.60
CA THR A 6 39.61 35.28 15.29
C THR A 6 40.78 34.57 14.62
N ALA A 7 42.01 34.80 15.13
CA ALA A 7 43.26 34.24 14.57
C ALA A 7 43.29 32.69 14.53
N ASP A 8 42.38 32.01 15.26
CA ASP A 8 42.21 30.57 15.29
C ASP A 8 41.18 30.06 14.24
N ASN A 9 40.68 30.94 13.36
CA ASN A 9 39.65 30.67 12.33
C ASN A 9 38.27 30.21 12.87
N LEU A 10 38.00 30.38 14.16
CA LEU A 10 36.72 30.04 14.77
C LEU A 10 35.78 31.26 14.78
N PRO A 11 34.46 31.05 14.64
CA PRO A 11 33.46 32.10 14.75
C PRO A 11 33.19 32.46 16.23
N TYR A 12 33.22 33.75 16.58
CA TYR A 12 32.88 34.25 17.90
C TYR A 12 31.74 35.27 17.84
N GLU A 13 30.79 35.15 18.75
CA GLU A 13 29.71 36.11 18.91
C GLU A 13 29.99 37.07 20.06
N LYS A 14 29.95 38.39 19.81
CA LYS A 14 30.03 39.44 20.84
C LYS A 14 28.68 40.13 21.01
N VAL A 15 28.11 40.04 22.22
CA VAL A 15 26.84 40.68 22.57
C VAL A 15 27.08 41.83 23.53
N GLY A 16 26.92 43.05 23.04
CA GLY A 16 27.10 44.30 23.84
C GLY A 16 28.53 44.45 24.33
N LYS A 17 28.70 44.62 25.67
CA LYS A 17 30.01 44.78 26.32
C LYS A 17 30.61 43.46 26.81
N ASN A 18 29.94 42.32 26.61
CA ASN A 18 30.38 41.02 27.08
C ASN A 18 31.62 40.56 26.29
N GLU A 19 32.38 39.63 26.88
CA GLU A 19 33.48 38.95 26.19
C GLU A 19 32.94 38.12 25.02
N PRO A 20 33.69 38.01 23.91
CA PRO A 20 33.30 37.16 22.79
C PRO A 20 33.21 35.70 23.20
N VAL A 21 32.14 35.01 22.78
CA VAL A 21 31.90 33.59 23.02
C VAL A 21 32.07 32.83 21.71
N CYS A 22 32.81 31.73 21.72
CA CYS A 22 32.95 30.86 20.58
C CYS A 22 31.61 30.22 20.27
N ILE A 23 31.20 30.25 18.99
CA ILE A 23 29.92 29.70 18.49
C ILE A 23 30.14 28.57 17.47
N ALA A 24 31.36 28.02 17.42
CA ALA A 24 31.71 26.97 16.46
C ALA A 24 30.77 25.74 16.55
N ASP A 25 30.36 25.39 17.78
CA ASP A 25 29.42 24.27 18.01
C ASP A 25 27.96 24.63 17.71
N GLU A 26 27.61 25.91 17.51
CA GLU A 26 26.24 26.36 17.22
C GLU A 26 25.99 26.58 15.72
N VAL A 27 27.05 26.78 14.91
CA VAL A 27 26.92 26.98 13.47
C VAL A 27 26.93 25.62 12.75
N PRO A 28 26.01 25.40 11.76
CA PRO A 28 25.82 24.08 11.17
C PRO A 28 26.89 23.65 10.17
N PHE A 29 27.71 24.59 9.66
CA PHE A 29 28.76 24.35 8.66
C PHE A 29 29.72 25.55 8.57
N GLU A 30 30.85 25.36 7.92
CA GLU A 30 31.79 26.43 7.59
C GLU A 30 31.27 27.29 6.43
N ILE A 31 31.58 28.59 6.45
CA ILE A 31 31.19 29.54 5.40
C ILE A 31 32.45 30.19 4.80
N PRO A 32 32.39 30.66 3.53
CA PRO A 32 33.49 31.43 2.92
C PRO A 32 33.85 32.69 3.73
N GLU A 33 35.10 33.15 3.66
CA GLU A 33 35.58 34.35 4.36
C GLU A 33 34.79 35.63 4.03
N SER A 34 34.16 35.69 2.85
CA SER A 34 33.31 36.81 2.42
C SER A 34 31.90 36.79 3.00
N TRP A 35 31.55 35.73 3.76
CA TRP A 35 30.23 35.57 4.39
C TRP A 35 30.30 35.85 5.88
N GLU A 36 29.14 36.17 6.47
CA GLU A 36 29.03 36.39 7.92
C GLU A 36 27.88 35.60 8.51
N TRP A 37 28.07 35.06 9.73
CA TRP A 37 27.00 34.51 10.52
C TRP A 37 26.22 35.58 11.27
N VAL A 38 24.87 35.59 11.18
CA VAL A 38 24.04 36.55 11.88
C VAL A 38 22.84 35.83 12.51
N ARG A 39 22.48 36.18 13.74
CA ARG A 39 21.24 35.69 14.37
C ARG A 39 20.03 36.21 13.59
N LEU A 40 19.01 35.32 13.32
CA LEU A 40 17.83 35.67 12.56
C LEU A 40 17.12 36.93 13.05
N LYS A 41 17.04 37.11 14.40
CA LYS A 41 16.42 38.30 14.99
C LYS A 41 17.07 39.65 14.57
N ASN A 42 18.33 39.66 14.12
CA ASN A 42 19.04 40.87 13.75
C ASN A 42 18.85 41.29 12.30
N ILE A 43 18.27 40.44 11.49
CA ILE A 43 17.98 40.68 10.06
C ILE A 43 16.47 40.73 9.75
N THR A 44 15.65 40.76 10.79
CA THR A 44 14.19 40.89 10.68
C THR A 44 13.75 42.28 11.13
N VAL A 45 12.73 42.84 10.49
CA VAL A 45 12.11 44.14 10.83
C VAL A 45 10.87 44.01 11.71
N LYS A 46 10.32 42.78 11.80
CA LYS A 46 9.22 42.43 12.69
C LYS A 46 9.75 41.57 13.84
N GLU A 47 9.26 41.83 15.05
CA GLU A 47 9.56 40.97 16.20
C GLU A 47 9.14 39.52 15.91
N ILE A 48 10.05 38.57 16.16
CA ILE A 48 9.80 37.15 15.99
C ILE A 48 8.93 36.68 17.14
N LYS A 49 7.64 36.58 16.88
CA LYS A 49 6.61 36.11 17.83
C LYS A 49 5.50 35.37 17.09
N ARG A 50 4.77 34.55 17.81
CA ARG A 50 3.55 33.92 17.29
C ARG A 50 2.44 34.97 17.14
N GLY A 51 1.49 34.69 16.23
CA GLY A 51 0.26 35.44 16.16
C GLY A 51 -0.59 35.31 17.43
N LYS A 52 -1.76 35.91 17.44
CA LYS A 52 -2.71 35.91 18.58
C LYS A 52 -3.77 34.84 18.39
N SER A 53 -4.30 34.30 19.48
CA SER A 53 -5.48 33.43 19.44
C SER A 53 -6.67 34.15 18.86
N PRO A 54 -7.24 33.73 17.72
CA PRO A 54 -8.30 34.47 17.04
C PRO A 54 -9.65 34.14 17.65
N LYS A 55 -10.59 35.12 17.49
CA LYS A 55 -12.00 34.84 17.64
C LYS A 55 -12.60 34.75 16.24
N TYR A 56 -13.09 33.57 15.88
CA TYR A 56 -13.64 33.30 14.56
C TYR A 56 -15.06 33.82 14.37
N ALA A 57 -15.43 34.08 13.11
CA ALA A 57 -16.76 34.40 12.64
C ALA A 57 -17.06 33.59 11.38
N ASP A 58 -18.34 33.50 11.01
CA ASP A 58 -18.73 32.74 9.80
C ASP A 58 -18.32 33.48 8.52
N CYS A 59 -18.29 34.82 8.55
CA CYS A 59 -17.96 35.66 7.40
C CYS A 59 -17.34 36.99 7.85
N SER A 60 -16.26 37.41 7.19
CA SER A 60 -15.67 38.75 7.27
C SER A 60 -14.70 38.97 6.11
N ASN A 61 -14.19 40.21 5.98
CA ASN A 61 -13.12 40.55 5.04
C ASN A 61 -11.69 40.40 5.61
N VAL A 62 -11.58 39.71 6.74
CA VAL A 62 -10.28 39.39 7.38
C VAL A 62 -10.16 37.89 7.59
N TYR A 63 -9.12 37.29 7.02
CA TYR A 63 -8.82 35.90 7.18
C TYR A 63 -7.74 35.66 8.24
N VAL A 64 -7.86 34.52 8.94
CA VAL A 64 -6.88 34.04 9.90
C VAL A 64 -6.06 32.94 9.27
N PHE A 65 -4.79 33.19 9.09
CA PHE A 65 -3.82 32.22 8.62
C PHE A 65 -3.45 31.26 9.73
N ALA A 66 -3.98 30.04 9.66
CA ALA A 66 -3.66 28.96 10.57
C ALA A 66 -2.58 28.04 9.97
N GLN A 67 -1.94 27.23 10.81
CA GLN A 67 -0.93 26.27 10.40
C GLN A 67 -1.32 25.38 9.20
N LYS A 68 -2.61 25.04 9.07
CA LYS A 68 -3.14 24.24 7.97
C LYS A 68 -3.08 24.94 6.60
N CYS A 69 -3.03 26.29 6.60
CA CYS A 69 -2.90 27.06 5.37
C CYS A 69 -1.50 26.96 4.75
N ASN A 70 -0.49 26.54 5.53
CA ASN A 70 0.85 26.24 5.07
C ASN A 70 0.92 24.76 4.71
N VAL A 71 0.64 24.39 3.45
CA VAL A 71 0.48 23.00 2.99
C VAL A 71 1.81 22.34 2.59
N LYS A 72 1.88 21.03 2.69
CA LYS A 72 3.14 20.28 2.56
C LYS A 72 3.75 20.35 1.15
N LEU A 73 2.92 20.25 0.12
CA LEU A 73 3.36 20.09 -1.27
C LEU A 73 3.00 21.25 -2.19
N GLY A 74 2.16 22.16 -1.75
CA GLY A 74 1.57 23.22 -2.59
C GLY A 74 1.86 24.65 -2.13
N GLY A 75 2.69 24.88 -1.13
CA GLY A 75 2.95 26.24 -0.63
C GLY A 75 1.83 26.74 0.30
N ILE A 76 1.19 27.85 -0.05
CA ILE A 76 0.15 28.50 0.76
C ILE A 76 -1.24 28.25 0.15
N ASP A 77 -2.19 27.83 0.99
CA ASP A 77 -3.60 27.66 0.60
C ASP A 77 -4.51 28.46 1.55
N ILE A 78 -4.90 29.65 1.12
CA ILE A 78 -5.77 30.56 1.88
C ILE A 78 -7.22 30.08 1.90
N SER A 79 -7.65 29.19 1.01
CA SER A 79 -9.01 28.63 1.05
C SER A 79 -9.31 27.89 2.36
N LEU A 80 -8.26 27.43 3.03
CA LEU A 80 -8.33 26.77 4.34
C LEU A 80 -8.42 27.76 5.51
N ALA A 81 -8.24 29.06 5.28
CA ALA A 81 -8.34 30.08 6.32
C ALA A 81 -9.79 30.25 6.81
N LYS A 82 -9.94 30.72 8.04
CA LYS A 82 -11.23 31.05 8.62
C LYS A 82 -11.37 32.60 8.78
N CYS A 83 -12.61 33.09 8.77
CA CYS A 83 -12.88 34.49 9.00
C CYS A 83 -12.63 34.88 10.45
N LEU A 84 -12.12 36.11 10.67
CA LEU A 84 -11.98 36.73 11.98
C LEU A 84 -13.23 37.55 12.33
N ASP A 85 -13.63 37.55 13.60
CA ASP A 85 -14.63 38.46 14.15
C ASP A 85 -14.19 39.94 13.97
N VAL A 86 -15.01 40.73 13.31
CA VAL A 86 -14.70 42.15 12.98
C VAL A 86 -14.44 43.00 14.24
N LYS A 87 -15.11 42.69 15.37
CA LYS A 87 -14.85 43.37 16.64
C LYS A 87 -13.49 43.02 17.22
N ALA A 88 -13.05 41.78 17.02
CA ALA A 88 -11.73 41.32 17.44
C ALA A 88 -10.62 41.93 16.58
N PHE A 89 -10.87 42.21 15.30
CA PHE A 89 -9.89 42.82 14.38
C PHE A 89 -9.31 44.13 14.85
N LYS A 90 -10.11 44.97 15.54
CA LYS A 90 -9.64 46.24 16.11
C LYS A 90 -8.48 46.11 17.10
N LYS A 91 -8.23 44.92 17.62
CA LYS A 91 -7.13 44.62 18.55
C LYS A 91 -5.83 44.23 17.84
N TYR A 92 -5.84 44.12 16.52
CA TYR A 92 -4.65 43.75 15.73
C TYR A 92 -4.04 45.00 15.12
N PRO A 93 -2.82 45.38 15.53
CA PRO A 93 -2.09 46.50 14.91
C PRO A 93 -1.69 46.15 13.47
N ILE A 94 -1.44 47.13 12.64
CA ILE A 94 -1.10 46.96 11.21
C ILE A 94 0.16 46.10 11.00
N ASP A 95 1.12 46.14 11.92
CA ASP A 95 2.33 45.35 11.85
C ASP A 95 2.08 43.82 12.02
N GLU A 96 0.93 43.43 12.53
CA GLU A 96 0.50 42.02 12.59
C GLU A 96 -0.06 41.48 11.26
N TYR A 97 -0.41 42.38 10.31
CA TYR A 97 -0.93 41.95 9.01
C TYR A 97 0.14 41.29 8.19
N MET A 98 -0.20 40.17 7.52
CA MET A 98 0.72 39.52 6.60
C MET A 98 0.86 40.35 5.33
N ILE A 99 2.10 40.47 4.86
CA ILE A 99 2.45 41.18 3.64
C ILE A 99 3.20 40.26 2.68
N ASN A 100 3.31 40.71 1.43
CA ASN A 100 4.03 39.98 0.40
C ASN A 100 5.44 39.57 0.85
N GLU A 101 5.80 38.31 0.58
CA GLU A 101 7.10 37.69 0.92
C GLU A 101 7.40 37.56 2.45
N ASP A 102 6.35 37.60 3.29
CA ASP A 102 6.49 37.15 4.67
C ASP A 102 6.79 35.65 4.70
N ILE A 103 7.82 35.23 5.45
CA ILE A 103 8.13 33.82 5.63
C ILE A 103 7.39 33.32 6.86
N ILE A 104 6.80 32.15 6.74
CA ILE A 104 5.92 31.53 7.72
C ILE A 104 6.60 30.31 8.32
N ILE A 105 6.57 30.19 9.64
CA ILE A 105 7.00 28.99 10.35
C ILE A 105 5.83 28.48 11.21
N ASN A 106 5.43 27.26 11.00
CA ASN A 106 4.44 26.61 11.86
C ASN A 106 5.08 26.30 13.23
N SER A 107 4.58 26.94 14.27
CA SER A 107 5.17 26.84 15.63
C SER A 107 4.53 25.75 16.47
N THR A 108 3.47 25.08 15.98
CA THR A 108 2.77 23.97 16.67
C THR A 108 2.17 23.03 15.63
N GLY A 109 1.66 21.86 16.10
CA GLY A 109 0.82 20.94 15.35
C GLY A 109 1.52 19.65 14.92
N ASN A 110 0.88 18.52 15.25
CA ASN A 110 1.37 17.20 14.87
C ASN A 110 1.52 17.08 13.34
N GLY A 111 2.75 16.81 12.87
CA GLY A 111 3.08 16.68 11.46
C GLY A 111 3.13 17.99 10.65
N THR A 112 2.96 19.16 11.31
CA THR A 112 3.08 20.47 10.67
C THR A 112 4.09 21.39 11.33
N LEU A 113 4.53 21.08 12.54
CA LEU A 113 5.53 21.84 13.28
C LEU A 113 6.80 22.00 12.44
N GLY A 114 7.41 23.17 12.51
CA GLY A 114 8.64 23.49 11.79
C GLY A 114 8.48 23.73 10.29
N ARG A 115 7.28 23.51 9.72
CA ARG A 115 7.02 23.71 8.30
C ARG A 115 7.19 25.18 7.92
N ILE A 116 7.96 25.41 6.85
CA ILE A 116 8.27 26.74 6.36
C ILE A 116 7.58 26.99 5.04
N GLY A 117 6.90 28.13 4.92
CA GLY A 117 6.22 28.64 3.72
C GLY A 117 6.61 30.09 3.47
N MET A 118 6.30 30.61 2.30
CA MET A 118 6.39 32.02 1.95
C MET A 118 5.06 32.48 1.43
N PHE A 119 4.54 33.56 1.97
CA PHE A 119 3.28 34.17 1.57
C PHE A 119 3.50 35.18 0.44
N HIS A 120 2.69 35.08 -0.60
CA HIS A 120 2.66 36.04 -1.70
C HIS A 120 1.29 36.69 -1.81
N ASP A 121 1.25 37.93 -2.31
CA ASP A 121 -0.03 38.63 -2.53
C ASP A 121 -0.91 37.87 -3.54
N SER A 122 -0.34 37.08 -4.44
CA SER A 122 -1.07 36.15 -5.32
C SER A 122 -1.83 35.04 -4.59
N ASP A 123 -1.48 34.74 -3.33
CA ASP A 123 -2.17 33.75 -2.51
C ASP A 123 -3.47 34.33 -1.90
N ARG A 124 -3.66 35.65 -1.94
CA ARG A 124 -4.85 36.31 -1.37
C ARG A 124 -6.12 35.96 -2.14
N ILE A 125 -7.19 35.86 -1.39
CA ILE A 125 -8.54 35.80 -1.95
C ILE A 125 -9.14 37.20 -1.76
N ASN A 126 -9.50 37.87 -2.86
CA ASN A 126 -10.20 39.16 -2.86
C ASN A 126 -9.52 40.23 -1.98
N ASP A 127 -8.31 40.57 -2.13
CA ASP A 127 -7.60 41.65 -1.38
C ASP A 127 -7.87 41.69 0.14
N PHE A 128 -8.38 40.62 0.72
CA PHE A 128 -8.70 40.56 2.15
C PHE A 128 -7.46 40.61 3.02
N THR A 129 -7.59 41.28 4.16
CA THR A 129 -6.51 41.30 5.15
C THR A 129 -6.31 39.89 5.75
N ILE A 130 -5.05 39.49 5.88
CA ILE A 130 -4.70 38.22 6.47
C ILE A 130 -3.84 38.44 7.71
N ILE A 131 -4.16 37.75 8.80
CA ILE A 131 -3.43 37.79 10.06
C ILE A 131 -3.03 36.40 10.51
N PRO A 132 -1.86 36.23 11.15
CA PRO A 132 -1.44 34.91 11.65
C PRO A 132 -2.20 34.56 12.94
N ASP A 133 -2.48 33.26 13.13
CA ASP A 133 -2.98 32.76 14.40
C ASP A 133 -1.83 32.47 15.40
N SER A 134 -2.17 32.01 16.61
CA SER A 134 -1.22 31.67 17.67
C SER A 134 -0.34 30.45 17.38
N HIS A 135 -0.58 29.74 16.30
CA HIS A 135 0.16 28.55 15.88
C HIS A 135 1.22 28.85 14.81
N VAL A 136 1.32 30.09 14.37
CA VAL A 136 2.17 30.53 13.26
C VAL A 136 3.07 31.67 13.69
N THR A 137 4.33 31.62 13.30
CA THR A 137 5.33 32.70 13.46
C THR A 137 5.65 33.29 12.10
N ILE A 138 5.63 34.62 11.99
CA ILE A 138 5.95 35.36 10.77
C ILE A 138 7.38 35.91 10.89
N ILE A 139 8.18 35.67 9.88
CA ILE A 139 9.52 36.22 9.72
C ILE A 139 9.49 37.25 8.58
N ARG A 140 9.73 38.51 8.90
CA ARG A 140 9.76 39.61 7.93
C ARG A 140 11.20 40.10 7.80
N ALA A 141 11.81 39.81 6.66
CA ALA A 141 13.20 40.18 6.39
C ALA A 141 13.36 41.71 6.24
N CYS A 142 14.53 42.22 6.59
CA CYS A 142 14.92 43.60 6.31
C CYS A 142 15.09 43.84 4.80
N LYS A 143 15.01 45.08 4.37
CA LYS A 143 15.06 45.47 2.94
C LYS A 143 16.41 45.21 2.25
N TYR A 144 17.49 44.99 3.02
CA TYR A 144 18.84 44.75 2.51
C TYR A 144 19.14 43.27 2.26
N LEU A 145 18.20 42.36 2.57
CA LEU A 145 18.34 40.93 2.38
C LEU A 145 17.36 40.48 1.30
N ILE A 146 17.81 39.60 0.41
CA ILE A 146 16.93 38.94 -0.57
C ILE A 146 16.04 37.97 0.16
N LYS A 147 14.73 38.17 0.13
CA LYS A 147 13.74 37.41 0.90
C LYS A 147 13.72 35.94 0.50
N ASN A 148 13.83 35.64 -0.80
CA ASN A 148 13.96 34.27 -1.28
C ASN A 148 15.22 33.58 -0.76
N TYR A 149 16.35 34.31 -0.62
CA TYR A 149 17.55 33.77 -0.02
C TYR A 149 17.29 33.32 1.43
N LEU A 150 16.70 34.19 2.23
CA LEU A 150 16.32 33.87 3.61
C LEU A 150 15.34 32.69 3.67
N PHE A 151 14.36 32.66 2.76
CA PHE A 151 13.40 31.56 2.69
C PHE A 151 14.07 30.21 2.45
N TYR A 152 14.94 30.11 1.45
CA TYR A 152 15.65 28.85 1.18
C TYR A 152 16.62 28.49 2.30
N THR A 153 17.27 29.45 2.91
CA THR A 153 18.11 29.23 4.10
C THR A 153 17.28 28.67 5.26
N LEU A 154 16.10 29.23 5.53
CA LEU A 154 15.20 28.70 6.55
C LEU A 154 14.66 27.32 6.17
N LYS A 155 14.39 27.05 4.88
CA LYS A 155 14.05 25.70 4.38
C LYS A 155 15.13 24.66 4.71
N TYR A 156 16.40 25.02 4.66
CA TYR A 156 17.48 24.15 5.11
C TYR A 156 17.35 23.79 6.60
N TYR A 157 16.90 24.73 7.45
CA TYR A 157 16.64 24.46 8.86
C TYR A 157 15.33 23.70 9.15
N GLN A 158 14.46 23.53 8.19
CA GLN A 158 13.16 22.89 8.42
C GLN A 158 13.29 21.50 9.08
N PRO A 159 14.15 20.57 8.63
CA PRO A 159 14.30 19.25 9.28
C PRO A 159 14.78 19.34 10.73
N TYR A 160 15.62 20.32 11.04
CA TYR A 160 16.06 20.59 12.42
C TYR A 160 14.92 21.11 13.28
N LEU A 161 14.11 22.06 12.78
CA LEU A 161 12.96 22.61 13.49
C LEU A 161 11.86 21.57 13.70
N GLU A 162 11.63 20.66 12.74
CA GLU A 162 10.72 19.55 12.87
C GLU A 162 11.14 18.59 14.00
N LYS A 163 12.43 18.29 14.12
CA LYS A 163 12.97 17.42 15.19
C LYS A 163 12.92 18.06 16.58
N LEU A 164 13.04 19.37 16.70
CA LEU A 164 12.92 20.06 17.99
C LEU A 164 11.53 19.90 18.63
N GLY A 165 10.53 19.55 17.84
CA GLY A 165 9.17 19.27 18.30
C GLY A 165 8.92 17.81 18.71
N GLU A 166 9.86 16.90 18.56
CA GLU A 166 9.74 15.48 18.94
C GLU A 166 10.04 15.26 20.44
N GLY A 167 9.33 15.96 21.32
CA GLY A 167 9.38 15.76 22.76
C GLY A 167 8.21 14.90 23.26
N SER A 168 8.41 14.22 24.40
CA SER A 168 7.53 13.19 24.99
C SER A 168 6.19 13.67 25.57
N THR A 169 5.68 14.85 25.26
CA THR A 169 4.39 15.37 25.72
C THR A 169 3.55 15.84 24.54
N ASN A 170 2.23 15.65 24.65
CA ASN A 170 1.21 15.88 23.58
C ASN A 170 1.08 17.31 23.01
N GLN A 171 1.99 18.23 23.32
CA GLN A 171 2.05 19.60 22.76
C GLN A 171 3.50 20.04 22.61
N THR A 172 4.11 19.63 21.50
CA THR A 172 5.41 20.15 21.10
C THR A 172 5.24 21.49 20.43
N GLU A 173 5.91 22.50 20.95
CA GLU A 173 5.85 23.89 20.46
C GLU A 173 7.26 24.42 20.16
N LEU A 174 7.43 25.06 19.00
CA LEU A 174 8.62 25.87 18.72
C LEU A 174 8.51 27.22 19.44
N ARG A 175 9.45 27.47 20.33
CA ARG A 175 9.54 28.78 21.01
C ARG A 175 10.03 29.86 20.04
N PRO A 176 9.45 31.05 20.01
CA PRO A 176 9.94 32.18 19.20
C PRO A 176 11.43 32.50 19.45
N SER A 177 11.90 32.34 20.69
CA SER A 177 13.34 32.50 21.05
C SER A 177 14.24 31.52 20.32
N THR A 178 13.85 30.29 20.14
CA THR A 178 14.60 29.26 19.38
C THR A 178 14.72 29.66 17.92
N ILE A 179 13.62 30.12 17.30
CA ILE A 179 13.63 30.62 15.91
C ILE A 179 14.50 31.86 15.79
N ALA A 180 14.36 32.80 16.72
CA ALA A 180 15.12 34.07 16.74
C ALA A 180 16.66 33.87 16.90
N ALA A 181 17.04 32.76 17.54
CA ALA A 181 18.42 32.40 17.78
C ALA A 181 19.13 31.68 16.60
N LEU A 182 18.41 31.26 15.57
CA LEU A 182 19.00 30.60 14.40
C LEU A 182 20.11 31.45 13.79
N PHE A 183 21.24 30.84 13.48
CA PHE A 183 22.30 31.46 12.71
C PHE A 183 22.02 31.41 11.23
N ILE A 184 22.06 32.53 10.58
CA ILE A 184 21.80 32.67 9.13
C ILE A 184 23.13 33.11 8.48
N PRO A 185 23.65 32.37 7.49
CA PRO A 185 24.84 32.80 6.76
C PRO A 185 24.44 33.88 5.77
N ILE A 186 25.19 34.97 5.75
CA ILE A 186 24.89 36.14 4.92
C ILE A 186 26.03 36.36 3.90
N PRO A 187 25.84 35.93 2.64
CA PRO A 187 26.75 36.26 1.54
C PRO A 187 26.58 37.70 1.06
N PRO A 188 27.55 38.23 0.33
CA PRO A 188 27.38 39.47 -0.41
C PRO A 188 26.13 39.46 -1.29
N ILE A 189 25.45 40.61 -1.44
CA ILE A 189 24.12 40.68 -2.13
C ILE A 189 24.17 40.15 -3.55
N GLY A 190 25.25 40.33 -4.29
CA GLY A 190 25.44 39.77 -5.63
C GLY A 190 25.51 38.24 -5.63
N GLU A 191 26.03 37.65 -4.57
CA GLU A 191 26.11 36.20 -4.41
C GLU A 191 24.75 35.61 -3.98
N GLN A 192 24.02 36.29 -3.09
CA GLN A 192 22.62 35.91 -2.78
C GLN A 192 21.81 35.79 -4.05
N LYS A 193 21.93 36.74 -5.02
CA LYS A 193 21.22 36.68 -6.33
C LYS A 193 21.61 35.45 -7.13
N ARG A 194 22.92 35.21 -7.28
CA ARG A 194 23.42 34.02 -8.04
C ARG A 194 22.95 32.71 -7.42
N ILE A 195 22.95 32.63 -6.09
CA ILE A 195 22.45 31.44 -5.36
C ILE A 195 20.97 31.22 -5.67
N ILE A 196 20.14 32.27 -5.60
CA ILE A 196 18.71 32.15 -5.86
C ILE A 196 18.44 31.81 -7.32
N GLU A 197 19.11 32.44 -8.27
CA GLU A 197 19.00 32.12 -9.70
C GLU A 197 19.30 30.64 -9.94
N LYS A 198 20.37 30.13 -9.32
CA LYS A 198 20.74 28.70 -9.47
C LYS A 198 19.75 27.75 -8.79
N LEU A 199 19.22 28.10 -7.62
CA LEU A 199 18.20 27.31 -6.94
C LEU A 199 16.89 27.25 -7.77
N LEU A 200 16.48 28.37 -8.34
CA LEU A 200 15.25 28.42 -9.19
C LEU A 200 15.42 27.63 -10.48
N GLU A 201 16.65 27.52 -11.02
CA GLU A 201 16.95 26.64 -12.16
C GLU A 201 16.91 25.15 -11.78
N VAL A 202 17.53 24.78 -10.65
CA VAL A 202 17.78 23.38 -10.27
C VAL A 202 16.58 22.72 -9.59
N ILE A 203 15.85 23.43 -8.71
CA ILE A 203 14.73 22.86 -7.96
C ILE A 203 13.66 22.21 -8.85
N PRO A 204 13.22 22.82 -9.98
CA PRO A 204 12.26 22.17 -10.87
C PRO A 204 12.79 20.85 -11.47
N MET A 205 14.10 20.79 -11.76
CA MET A 205 14.73 19.58 -12.30
C MET A 205 14.76 18.45 -11.25
N VAL A 206 15.11 18.79 -10.00
CA VAL A 206 15.10 17.84 -8.86
C VAL A 206 13.69 17.31 -8.61
N ASN A 207 12.68 18.19 -8.64
CA ASN A 207 11.28 17.78 -8.47
C ASN A 207 10.83 16.85 -9.60
N ALA A 208 11.13 17.20 -10.86
CA ALA A 208 10.81 16.36 -12.02
C ALA A 208 11.52 15.00 -11.98
N TYR A 209 12.77 14.96 -11.49
CA TYR A 209 13.49 13.71 -11.27
C TYR A 209 12.82 12.85 -10.19
N GLY A 210 12.49 13.44 -9.04
CA GLY A 210 11.82 12.74 -7.95
C GLY A 210 10.45 12.16 -8.35
N ASP A 211 9.69 12.86 -9.20
CA ASP A 211 8.42 12.37 -9.73
C ASP A 211 8.61 11.18 -10.69
N LYS A 212 9.67 11.22 -11.52
CA LYS A 212 10.02 10.10 -12.40
C LYS A 212 10.52 8.89 -11.62
N GLU A 213 11.33 9.11 -10.58
CA GLU A 213 11.82 8.05 -9.72
C GLU A 213 10.67 7.33 -8.99
N LYS A 214 9.71 8.09 -8.42
CA LYS A 214 8.52 7.52 -7.79
C LYS A 214 7.70 6.67 -8.77
N LYS A 215 7.50 7.16 -10.01
CA LYS A 215 6.82 6.37 -11.06
C LYS A 215 7.58 5.10 -11.38
N LEU A 216 8.90 5.17 -11.51
CA LEU A 216 9.73 4.00 -11.78
C LEU A 216 9.65 2.97 -10.64
N GLN A 217 9.67 3.41 -9.38
CA GLN A 217 9.49 2.53 -8.22
C GLN A 217 8.13 1.82 -8.24
N VAL A 218 7.05 2.54 -8.55
CA VAL A 218 5.71 1.95 -8.72
C VAL A 218 5.72 0.90 -9.84
N TYR A 219 6.30 1.22 -11.00
CA TYR A 219 6.40 0.27 -12.10
C TYR A 219 7.22 -0.98 -11.75
N ASN A 220 8.33 -0.82 -11.07
CA ASN A 220 9.18 -1.96 -10.67
C ASN A 220 8.50 -2.90 -9.66
N ILE A 221 7.60 -2.38 -8.81
CA ILE A 221 6.86 -3.17 -7.83
C ILE A 221 5.60 -3.80 -8.46
N ASP A 222 4.83 -3.03 -9.21
CA ASP A 222 3.50 -3.42 -9.70
C ASP A 222 3.58 -4.22 -11.00
N PHE A 223 4.52 -3.92 -11.87
CA PHE A 223 4.63 -4.55 -13.19
C PHE A 223 4.82 -6.07 -13.12
N PRO A 224 5.74 -6.63 -12.30
CA PRO A 224 5.88 -8.08 -12.16
C PRO A 224 4.59 -8.76 -11.68
N ALA A 225 3.86 -8.13 -10.74
CA ALA A 225 2.59 -8.65 -10.24
C ALA A 225 1.50 -8.63 -11.30
N GLN A 226 1.37 -7.53 -12.05
CA GLN A 226 0.41 -7.41 -13.15
C GLN A 226 0.72 -8.37 -14.29
N LEU A 227 2.01 -8.57 -14.62
CA LEU A 227 2.43 -9.50 -15.65
C LEU A 227 2.12 -10.95 -15.26
N LYS A 228 2.37 -11.36 -14.01
CA LYS A 228 1.97 -12.68 -13.50
C LYS A 228 0.47 -12.89 -13.61
N LYS A 229 -0.32 -11.87 -13.28
CA LYS A 229 -1.77 -11.90 -13.39
C LYS A 229 -2.23 -12.07 -14.85
N SER A 230 -1.65 -11.32 -15.77
CA SER A 230 -1.94 -11.44 -17.20
C SER A 230 -1.63 -12.84 -17.73
N ILE A 231 -0.50 -13.43 -17.33
CA ILE A 231 -0.12 -14.80 -17.71
C ILE A 231 -1.15 -15.82 -17.20
N LEU A 232 -1.64 -15.68 -15.97
CA LEU A 232 -2.69 -16.56 -15.44
C LEU A 232 -3.99 -16.42 -16.24
N GLN A 233 -4.37 -15.21 -16.65
CA GLN A 233 -5.55 -14.99 -17.49
C GLN A 233 -5.39 -15.59 -18.89
N GLU A 234 -4.24 -15.41 -19.54
CA GLU A 234 -3.92 -16.04 -20.83
C GLU A 234 -3.96 -17.58 -20.73
N ALA A 235 -3.48 -18.14 -19.61
CA ALA A 235 -3.47 -19.56 -19.36
C ALA A 235 -4.88 -20.18 -19.33
N VAL A 236 -5.83 -19.52 -18.65
CA VAL A 236 -7.20 -20.03 -18.51
C VAL A 236 -8.09 -19.72 -19.73
N GLN A 237 -7.66 -18.80 -20.59
CA GLN A 237 -8.33 -18.48 -21.85
C GLN A 237 -7.82 -19.32 -23.05
N GLY A 238 -6.84 -20.22 -22.84
CA GLY A 238 -6.25 -21.03 -23.90
C GLY A 238 -5.35 -20.25 -24.86
N LYS A 239 -4.83 -19.09 -24.44
CA LYS A 239 -3.98 -18.20 -25.25
C LYS A 239 -2.50 -18.30 -24.92
N LEU A 240 -2.14 -18.95 -23.80
CA LEU A 240 -0.75 -19.01 -23.31
C LEU A 240 0.14 -19.94 -24.15
N VAL A 241 -0.42 -21.01 -24.69
CA VAL A 241 0.26 -22.00 -25.54
C VAL A 241 -0.52 -22.24 -26.84
N PRO A 242 0.17 -22.63 -27.94
CA PRO A 242 -0.52 -23.01 -29.17
C PRO A 242 -1.45 -24.19 -28.97
N GLN A 243 -2.61 -24.18 -29.60
CA GLN A 243 -3.53 -25.32 -29.70
C GLN A 243 -2.93 -26.40 -30.58
N ASP A 244 -3.03 -27.68 -30.17
CA ASP A 244 -2.59 -28.83 -30.96
C ASP A 244 -3.82 -29.65 -31.36
N PRO A 245 -4.16 -29.74 -32.66
CA PRO A 245 -5.32 -30.51 -33.12
C PRO A 245 -5.20 -32.03 -32.86
N SER A 246 -4.02 -32.53 -32.53
CA SER A 246 -3.80 -33.94 -32.18
C SER A 246 -4.10 -34.27 -30.73
N ASP A 247 -4.27 -33.24 -29.86
CA ASP A 247 -4.64 -33.46 -28.48
C ASP A 247 -6.05 -34.05 -28.37
N GLU A 248 -6.22 -35.02 -27.49
CA GLU A 248 -7.56 -35.56 -27.19
C GLU A 248 -8.44 -34.45 -26.59
N PRO A 249 -9.64 -34.18 -27.14
CA PRO A 249 -10.49 -33.12 -26.64
C PRO A 249 -10.83 -33.25 -25.14
N ALA A 250 -11.00 -32.14 -24.46
CA ALA A 250 -11.33 -32.12 -23.02
C ALA A 250 -12.65 -32.80 -22.67
N SER A 251 -13.59 -32.89 -23.61
CA SER A 251 -14.87 -33.63 -23.46
C SER A 251 -14.64 -35.11 -23.15
N VAL A 252 -13.68 -35.75 -23.84
CA VAL A 252 -13.31 -37.16 -23.60
C VAL A 252 -12.69 -37.35 -22.22
N LEU A 253 -11.80 -36.41 -21.79
CA LEU A 253 -11.28 -36.43 -20.44
C LEU A 253 -12.39 -36.30 -19.39
N LEU A 254 -13.37 -35.43 -19.61
CA LEU A 254 -14.49 -35.21 -18.69
C LEU A 254 -15.41 -36.46 -18.62
N GLU A 255 -15.63 -37.13 -19.73
CA GLU A 255 -16.38 -38.41 -19.75
C GLU A 255 -15.65 -39.48 -18.93
N ARG A 256 -14.33 -39.62 -19.05
CA ARG A 256 -13.55 -40.56 -18.23
C ARG A 256 -13.63 -40.21 -16.73
N ILE A 257 -13.55 -38.94 -16.37
CA ILE A 257 -13.72 -38.51 -14.98
C ILE A 257 -15.11 -38.89 -14.44
N ARG A 258 -16.17 -38.67 -15.23
CA ARG A 258 -17.52 -39.05 -14.85
C ARG A 258 -17.70 -40.57 -14.72
N ALA A 259 -17.14 -41.35 -15.63
CA ALA A 259 -17.19 -42.82 -15.57
C ALA A 259 -16.47 -43.36 -14.32
N GLU A 260 -15.30 -42.82 -14.00
CA GLU A 260 -14.58 -43.20 -12.80
C GLU A 260 -15.34 -42.81 -11.51
N LYS A 261 -15.92 -41.61 -11.49
CA LYS A 261 -16.76 -41.15 -10.37
C LYS A 261 -17.96 -42.07 -10.16
N GLU A 262 -18.64 -42.46 -11.23
CA GLU A 262 -19.77 -43.39 -11.18
C GLU A 262 -19.33 -44.78 -10.66
N ARG A 263 -18.19 -45.30 -11.11
CA ARG A 263 -17.61 -46.54 -10.60
C ARG A 263 -17.36 -46.48 -9.08
N LEU A 264 -16.77 -45.38 -8.58
CA LEU A 264 -16.55 -45.19 -7.16
C LEU A 264 -17.83 -45.07 -6.33
N ILE A 265 -18.91 -44.52 -6.93
CA ILE A 265 -20.22 -44.47 -6.31
C ILE A 265 -20.80 -45.87 -6.19
N GLN A 266 -20.74 -46.69 -7.26
CA GLN A 266 -21.20 -48.07 -7.25
C GLN A 266 -20.44 -48.96 -6.28
N GLU A 267 -19.13 -48.69 -6.11
CA GLU A 267 -18.30 -49.36 -5.12
C GLU A 267 -18.53 -48.87 -3.66
N GLY A 268 -19.44 -47.90 -3.48
CA GLY A 268 -19.74 -47.32 -2.16
C GLY A 268 -18.60 -46.47 -1.55
N LYS A 269 -17.56 -46.13 -2.32
CA LYS A 269 -16.41 -45.34 -1.86
C LYS A 269 -16.70 -43.85 -1.75
N ILE A 270 -17.61 -43.33 -2.59
CA ILE A 270 -18.07 -41.96 -2.56
C ILE A 270 -19.60 -41.92 -2.64
N LYS A 271 -20.18 -40.85 -2.08
CA LYS A 271 -21.62 -40.61 -2.17
C LYS A 271 -21.95 -39.90 -3.47
N ARG A 272 -23.11 -40.27 -4.08
CA ARG A 272 -23.65 -39.57 -5.25
C ARG A 272 -23.96 -38.11 -4.85
N ASP A 273 -23.51 -37.17 -5.68
CA ASP A 273 -23.95 -35.78 -5.55
C ASP A 273 -25.44 -35.67 -5.83
N LYS A 274 -26.15 -34.84 -5.05
CA LYS A 274 -27.58 -34.63 -5.24
C LYS A 274 -27.88 -33.85 -6.52
N HIS A 275 -26.93 -33.05 -6.98
CA HIS A 275 -27.04 -32.13 -8.11
C HIS A 275 -25.89 -32.38 -9.07
N GLU A 276 -26.15 -33.16 -10.13
CA GLU A 276 -25.15 -33.44 -11.17
C GLU A 276 -25.32 -32.46 -12.32
N SER A 277 -24.27 -31.68 -12.60
CA SER A 277 -24.24 -30.71 -13.69
C SER A 277 -23.58 -31.31 -14.93
N VAL A 278 -24.27 -31.14 -16.08
CA VAL A 278 -23.74 -31.47 -17.40
C VAL A 278 -23.82 -30.23 -18.28
N ILE A 279 -22.67 -29.66 -18.65
CA ILE A 279 -22.58 -28.50 -19.54
C ILE A 279 -22.29 -29.00 -20.95
N PHE A 280 -23.00 -28.45 -21.95
CA PHE A 280 -22.87 -28.80 -23.36
C PHE A 280 -23.15 -27.58 -24.23
N ARG A 281 -22.66 -27.61 -25.48
CA ARG A 281 -22.87 -26.54 -26.47
C ARG A 281 -23.96 -26.98 -27.47
N ARG A 282 -24.88 -26.06 -27.76
CA ARG A 282 -25.93 -26.22 -28.78
C ARG A 282 -26.20 -24.84 -29.42
N ASP A 283 -26.25 -24.80 -30.75
CA ASP A 283 -26.58 -23.58 -31.50
C ASP A 283 -25.74 -22.36 -31.14
N ASN A 284 -24.43 -22.57 -30.94
CA ASN A 284 -23.45 -21.58 -30.46
C ASN A 284 -23.64 -21.07 -29.02
N SER A 285 -24.58 -21.58 -28.25
CA SER A 285 -24.85 -21.25 -26.87
C SER A 285 -24.46 -22.38 -25.93
N HIS A 286 -24.13 -22.05 -24.68
CA HIS A 286 -23.85 -23.03 -23.64
C HIS A 286 -25.08 -23.28 -22.77
N TYR A 287 -25.36 -24.54 -22.56
CA TYR A 287 -26.46 -25.00 -21.74
C TYR A 287 -25.96 -25.88 -20.60
N GLU A 288 -26.53 -25.72 -19.44
CA GLU A 288 -26.32 -26.62 -18.30
C GLU A 288 -27.60 -27.43 -18.06
N LYS A 289 -27.44 -28.74 -17.98
CA LYS A 289 -28.48 -29.64 -17.48
C LYS A 289 -28.20 -29.96 -16.03
N LEU A 290 -29.07 -29.47 -15.14
CA LEU A 290 -29.01 -29.68 -13.70
C LEU A 290 -30.32 -30.30 -13.25
N ASP A 291 -30.28 -31.49 -12.61
CA ASP A 291 -31.45 -32.20 -12.12
C ASP A 291 -32.56 -32.43 -13.21
N GLY A 292 -32.13 -32.60 -14.46
CA GLY A 292 -33.04 -32.80 -15.60
C GLY A 292 -33.56 -31.51 -16.24
N ILE A 293 -33.31 -30.36 -15.69
CA ILE A 293 -33.69 -29.04 -16.24
C ILE A 293 -32.53 -28.49 -17.05
N GLU A 294 -32.83 -28.03 -18.27
CA GLU A 294 -31.83 -27.37 -19.14
C GLU A 294 -32.01 -25.85 -19.05
N CYS A 295 -30.90 -25.13 -18.75
CA CYS A 295 -30.84 -23.68 -18.73
C CYS A 295 -29.69 -23.19 -19.60
N CYS A 296 -29.88 -22.07 -20.33
CA CYS A 296 -28.80 -21.37 -20.98
C CYS A 296 -27.95 -20.68 -19.93
N ILE A 297 -26.60 -20.80 -20.06
CA ILE A 297 -25.62 -20.23 -19.11
C ILE A 297 -24.65 -19.25 -19.79
N ASP A 298 -24.99 -18.75 -20.99
CA ASP A 298 -24.09 -17.80 -21.70
C ASP A 298 -23.77 -16.56 -20.85
N ASP A 299 -24.72 -16.10 -20.04
CA ASP A 299 -24.52 -14.97 -19.12
C ASP A 299 -23.50 -15.28 -17.99
N GLU A 300 -23.23 -16.55 -17.69
CA GLU A 300 -22.24 -16.99 -16.71
C GLU A 300 -20.86 -17.20 -17.34
N ILE A 301 -20.77 -17.31 -18.68
CA ILE A 301 -19.50 -17.55 -19.39
C ILE A 301 -18.67 -16.26 -19.41
N PRO A 302 -17.51 -16.22 -18.73
CA PRO A 302 -16.76 -14.97 -18.59
C PRO A 302 -15.91 -14.61 -19.82
N PHE A 303 -15.60 -15.59 -20.68
CA PHE A 303 -14.77 -15.42 -21.88
C PHE A 303 -14.88 -16.64 -22.81
N GLU A 304 -14.47 -16.47 -24.06
CA GLU A 304 -14.40 -17.57 -25.02
C GLU A 304 -13.19 -18.46 -24.76
N ILE A 305 -13.35 -19.77 -25.05
CA ILE A 305 -12.30 -20.80 -24.93
C ILE A 305 -12.10 -21.53 -26.25
N PRO A 306 -10.94 -22.20 -26.50
CA PRO A 306 -10.72 -23.02 -27.69
C PRO A 306 -11.76 -24.13 -27.86
N GLU A 307 -12.00 -24.57 -29.09
CA GLU A 307 -12.98 -25.62 -29.39
C GLU A 307 -12.63 -26.98 -28.77
N SER A 308 -11.35 -27.27 -28.55
CA SER A 308 -10.86 -28.47 -27.87
C SER A 308 -11.11 -28.49 -26.36
N TRP A 309 -11.49 -27.33 -25.78
CA TRP A 309 -11.77 -27.18 -24.36
C TRP A 309 -13.29 -27.33 -24.07
N CYS A 310 -13.65 -27.53 -22.82
CA CYS A 310 -15.03 -27.50 -22.38
C CYS A 310 -15.21 -26.74 -21.05
N TRP A 311 -16.37 -26.09 -20.90
CA TRP A 311 -16.80 -25.54 -19.61
C TRP A 311 -17.34 -26.62 -18.71
N THR A 312 -17.03 -26.57 -17.41
CA THR A 312 -17.57 -27.52 -16.42
C THR A 312 -17.64 -26.87 -15.03
N ARG A 313 -18.46 -27.41 -14.13
CA ARG A 313 -18.39 -27.02 -12.71
C ARG A 313 -17.23 -27.74 -12.05
N LEU A 314 -16.51 -27.03 -11.14
CA LEU A 314 -15.31 -27.57 -10.49
C LEU A 314 -15.62 -28.87 -9.73
N SER A 315 -16.80 -28.98 -9.09
CA SER A 315 -17.25 -30.19 -8.38
C SER A 315 -17.47 -31.41 -9.28
N THR A 316 -17.68 -31.21 -10.58
CA THR A 316 -17.79 -32.31 -11.55
C THR A 316 -16.46 -33.06 -11.67
N MET A 317 -15.35 -32.35 -11.57
CA MET A 317 -14.00 -32.88 -11.78
C MET A 317 -13.34 -33.34 -10.48
N ILE A 318 -13.58 -32.64 -9.37
CA ILE A 318 -12.79 -32.75 -8.14
C ILE A 318 -13.73 -32.76 -6.93
N GLY A 319 -13.50 -33.70 -6.01
CA GLY A 319 -14.17 -33.71 -4.71
C GLY A 319 -13.67 -32.56 -3.82
N ILE A 320 -14.59 -31.74 -3.30
CA ILE A 320 -14.28 -30.57 -2.48
C ILE A 320 -14.90 -30.74 -1.11
N GLN A 321 -14.08 -30.58 -0.06
CA GLN A 321 -14.50 -30.69 1.32
C GLN A 321 -13.91 -29.56 2.18
N ARG A 322 -14.69 -29.08 3.15
CA ARG A 322 -14.22 -28.13 4.18
C ARG A 322 -13.54 -28.89 5.31
N GLY A 323 -12.49 -28.32 5.87
CA GLY A 323 -11.84 -28.82 7.08
C GLY A 323 -12.74 -28.72 8.31
N ALA A 324 -12.33 -29.37 9.39
CA ALA A 324 -13.04 -29.37 10.67
C ALA A 324 -12.07 -29.21 11.83
N SER A 325 -12.48 -28.44 12.83
CA SER A 325 -11.66 -28.16 14.03
C SER A 325 -12.22 -28.89 15.24
N PRO A 326 -11.37 -29.62 16.01
CA PRO A 326 -11.78 -30.16 17.29
C PRO A 326 -12.26 -29.05 18.25
N ARG A 327 -13.21 -29.33 19.11
CA ARG A 327 -13.78 -28.40 20.10
C ARG A 327 -13.79 -29.00 21.50
N PRO A 328 -13.41 -28.26 22.57
CA PRO A 328 -13.02 -26.83 22.60
C PRO A 328 -11.61 -26.62 22.01
N LYS A 329 -11.40 -25.43 21.40
CA LYS A 329 -10.12 -25.07 20.78
C LYS A 329 -9.01 -25.02 21.83
N GLY A 330 -7.84 -25.61 21.50
CA GLY A 330 -6.66 -25.60 22.36
C GLY A 330 -6.73 -26.58 23.55
N SER A 331 -7.76 -27.44 23.62
CA SER A 331 -7.82 -28.48 24.67
C SER A 331 -6.64 -29.45 24.53
N PRO A 332 -5.91 -29.75 25.63
CA PRO A 332 -4.84 -30.75 25.63
C PRO A 332 -5.30 -32.17 25.22
N GLU A 333 -6.59 -32.43 25.25
CA GLU A 333 -7.21 -33.66 24.79
C GLU A 333 -7.04 -33.84 23.26
N TYR A 334 -7.10 -32.74 22.50
CA TYR A 334 -7.08 -32.73 21.03
C TYR A 334 -5.80 -32.17 20.45
N TRP A 335 -5.11 -31.23 21.14
CA TRP A 335 -3.86 -30.63 20.71
C TRP A 335 -2.69 -31.14 21.52
N SER A 336 -1.64 -31.58 20.81
CA SER A 336 -0.38 -32.01 21.44
C SER A 336 0.54 -30.84 21.68
N SER A 337 1.14 -30.78 22.88
CA SER A 337 2.24 -29.84 23.20
C SER A 337 3.58 -30.27 22.61
N LYS A 338 3.67 -31.46 22.05
CA LYS A 338 4.87 -32.03 21.42
C LYS A 338 4.60 -32.29 19.95
N ARG A 339 5.66 -32.30 19.14
CA ARG A 339 5.59 -32.69 17.74
C ARG A 339 5.11 -34.14 17.64
N THR A 340 4.09 -34.36 16.84
CA THR A 340 3.52 -35.66 16.49
C THR A 340 3.47 -35.84 14.97
N PRO A 341 3.21 -37.02 14.41
CA PRO A 341 2.99 -37.18 12.97
C PRO A 341 1.67 -36.55 12.47
N HIS A 342 0.81 -36.01 13.38
CA HIS A 342 -0.51 -35.47 13.10
C HIS A 342 -0.43 -33.95 12.95
N HIS A 343 0.10 -33.47 11.85
CA HIS A 343 0.18 -32.04 11.54
C HIS A 343 -1.19 -31.39 11.54
N TRP A 344 -1.35 -30.24 12.25
CA TRP A 344 -2.54 -29.40 12.24
C TRP A 344 -2.32 -28.19 11.32
N ILE A 345 -2.97 -28.19 10.16
CA ILE A 345 -2.71 -27.23 9.07
C ILE A 345 -3.67 -26.06 9.14
N LYS A 346 -3.12 -24.84 9.22
CA LYS A 346 -3.85 -23.56 9.23
C LYS A 346 -3.43 -22.65 8.06
N ILE A 347 -4.15 -21.57 7.81
CA ILE A 347 -3.80 -20.57 6.78
C ILE A 347 -2.40 -19.97 7.03
N SER A 348 -2.04 -19.74 8.31
CA SER A 348 -0.70 -19.25 8.68
C SER A 348 0.42 -20.15 8.21
N ASP A 349 0.21 -21.47 8.27
CA ASP A 349 1.24 -22.45 7.88
C ASP A 349 1.46 -22.45 6.37
N ILE A 350 0.39 -22.28 5.57
CA ILE A 350 0.50 -22.09 4.11
C ILE A 350 1.40 -20.89 3.79
N THR A 351 1.28 -19.78 4.55
CA THR A 351 2.11 -18.60 4.31
C THR A 351 3.56 -18.81 4.76
N LYS A 352 3.78 -19.55 5.86
CA LYS A 352 5.07 -19.66 6.52
C LYS A 352 5.94 -20.80 5.95
N TYR A 353 5.30 -21.91 5.60
CA TYR A 353 6.00 -23.16 5.30
C TYR A 353 5.80 -23.67 3.87
N THR A 354 5.17 -22.88 2.98
CA THR A 354 5.04 -23.25 1.56
C THR A 354 6.25 -22.76 0.76
N LYS A 355 6.84 -23.68 -0.01
CA LYS A 355 7.88 -23.41 -1.00
C LYS A 355 7.54 -24.13 -2.30
N ASN A 356 7.61 -23.42 -3.44
CA ASN A 356 7.26 -23.96 -4.76
C ASN A 356 5.87 -24.64 -4.78
N ASN A 357 4.89 -24.01 -4.16
CA ASN A 357 3.53 -24.52 -3.97
C ASN A 357 3.40 -25.76 -3.07
N PHE A 358 4.44 -26.26 -2.41
CA PHE A 358 4.39 -27.38 -1.47
C PHE A 358 4.48 -26.90 -0.02
N LEU A 359 3.58 -27.38 0.84
CA LEU A 359 3.62 -27.20 2.29
C LEU A 359 4.50 -28.29 2.93
N TYR A 360 5.48 -27.88 3.74
CA TYR A 360 6.49 -28.77 4.32
C TYR A 360 6.36 -28.97 5.83
N ASP A 361 5.70 -28.09 6.58
CA ASP A 361 5.59 -28.17 8.04
C ASP A 361 4.40 -27.37 8.58
N THR A 362 4.13 -27.50 9.89
CA THR A 362 3.10 -26.77 10.63
C THR A 362 3.59 -26.38 12.02
N ASP A 363 2.97 -25.36 12.63
CA ASP A 363 3.31 -24.94 14.00
C ASP A 363 2.61 -25.79 15.07
N GLU A 364 1.49 -26.45 14.76
CA GLU A 364 0.66 -27.18 15.73
C GLU A 364 0.42 -28.63 15.31
N PHE A 365 0.15 -29.47 16.31
CA PHE A 365 -0.03 -30.91 16.13
C PHE A 365 -1.25 -31.39 16.92
N LEU A 366 -1.92 -32.43 16.39
CA LEU A 366 -3.04 -33.08 17.06
C LEU A 366 -2.58 -34.30 17.87
N THR A 367 -3.41 -34.71 18.84
CA THR A 367 -3.38 -36.04 19.45
C THR A 367 -4.13 -37.04 18.57
N ASP A 368 -4.01 -38.35 18.84
CA ASP A 368 -4.79 -39.40 18.14
C ASP A 368 -6.30 -39.14 18.24
N LEU A 369 -6.79 -38.65 19.39
CA LEU A 369 -8.20 -38.29 19.55
C LEU A 369 -8.57 -37.07 18.74
N GLY A 370 -7.67 -36.07 18.66
CA GLY A 370 -7.87 -34.86 17.86
C GLY A 370 -8.04 -35.16 16.36
N THR A 371 -7.35 -36.20 15.85
CA THR A 371 -7.46 -36.60 14.43
C THR A 371 -8.86 -37.05 14.06
N THR A 372 -9.60 -37.70 14.98
CA THR A 372 -10.96 -38.18 14.74
C THR A 372 -11.99 -37.08 14.54
N LYS A 373 -11.64 -35.84 14.89
CA LYS A 373 -12.52 -34.64 14.81
C LYS A 373 -12.14 -33.70 13.69
N SER A 374 -11.24 -34.10 12.80
CA SER A 374 -10.77 -33.25 11.70
C SER A 374 -10.73 -33.99 10.38
N VAL A 375 -10.38 -33.29 9.30
CA VAL A 375 -10.33 -33.82 7.94
C VAL A 375 -8.87 -34.09 7.58
N PHE A 376 -8.58 -35.36 7.28
CA PHE A 376 -7.26 -35.81 6.86
C PHE A 376 -6.98 -35.41 5.41
N VAL A 377 -5.74 -35.00 5.13
CA VAL A 377 -5.21 -34.69 3.82
C VAL A 377 -3.77 -35.19 3.66
N ASP A 378 -3.40 -35.57 2.45
CA ASP A 378 -2.06 -36.05 2.07
C ASP A 378 -1.63 -35.45 0.71
N SER A 379 -0.63 -36.01 0.07
CA SER A 379 -0.08 -35.58 -1.22
C SER A 379 -1.11 -35.60 -2.39
N ASP A 380 -2.22 -36.29 -2.22
CA ASP A 380 -3.30 -36.36 -3.23
C ASP A 380 -4.30 -35.20 -3.09
N TYR A 381 -4.02 -34.24 -2.24
CA TYR A 381 -4.90 -33.11 -2.00
C TYR A 381 -4.24 -31.77 -2.31
N LEU A 382 -5.01 -30.83 -2.85
CA LEU A 382 -4.74 -29.41 -2.78
C LEU A 382 -5.54 -28.80 -1.63
N ILE A 383 -4.92 -27.86 -0.90
CA ILE A 383 -5.61 -27.09 0.14
C ILE A 383 -5.69 -25.62 -0.24
N THR A 384 -6.80 -24.97 0.07
CA THR A 384 -7.02 -23.55 -0.19
C THR A 384 -7.73 -22.88 0.97
N ALA A 385 -7.47 -21.57 1.15
CA ALA A 385 -8.13 -20.78 2.18
C ALA A 385 -9.60 -20.52 1.84
N ALA A 386 -10.49 -20.71 2.82
CA ALA A 386 -11.92 -20.43 2.72
C ALA A 386 -12.28 -18.97 3.05
N SER A 387 -11.40 -18.23 3.75
CA SER A 387 -11.67 -16.85 4.20
C SER A 387 -10.40 -16.01 4.27
N GLY A 388 -10.54 -14.70 4.05
CA GLY A 388 -9.53 -13.67 4.33
C GLY A 388 -8.23 -13.71 3.54
N SER A 389 -7.96 -14.79 2.79
CA SER A 389 -6.71 -15.00 2.05
C SER A 389 -6.97 -15.82 0.78
N LEU A 390 -7.97 -15.41 0.01
CA LEU A 390 -8.34 -16.03 -1.26
C LEU A 390 -7.12 -16.14 -2.19
N GLY A 391 -7.00 -17.31 -2.87
CA GLY A 391 -5.86 -17.59 -3.75
C GLY A 391 -4.63 -18.18 -3.06
N LYS A 392 -4.58 -18.28 -1.71
CA LYS A 392 -3.58 -19.10 -1.03
C LYS A 392 -3.94 -20.56 -1.21
N ILE A 393 -3.14 -21.26 -1.99
CA ILE A 393 -3.33 -22.68 -2.33
C ILE A 393 -1.98 -23.39 -2.21
N ALA A 394 -1.99 -24.64 -1.74
CA ALA A 394 -0.78 -25.43 -1.63
C ALA A 394 -1.05 -26.91 -1.90
N LYS A 395 -0.05 -27.58 -2.50
CA LYS A 395 0.15 -29.02 -2.50
C LYS A 395 0.75 -29.43 -1.16
N LEU A 396 0.64 -30.67 -0.79
CA LEU A 396 1.16 -31.19 0.48
C LEU A 396 2.40 -32.06 0.27
N ASN A 397 3.50 -31.73 0.94
CA ASN A 397 4.66 -32.60 1.10
C ASN A 397 4.63 -33.34 2.45
N ILE A 398 3.60 -33.06 3.26
CA ILE A 398 3.30 -33.70 4.54
C ILE A 398 1.87 -34.21 4.51
N SER A 399 1.56 -35.21 5.33
CA SER A 399 0.17 -35.55 5.65
C SER A 399 -0.26 -34.83 6.92
N GLY A 400 -1.54 -34.50 7.04
CA GLY A 400 -2.04 -33.77 8.20
C GLY A 400 -3.54 -33.62 8.20
N TYR A 401 -4.02 -32.69 9.02
CA TYR A 401 -5.44 -32.44 9.28
C TYR A 401 -5.72 -30.95 9.12
N ILE A 402 -6.75 -30.57 8.40
CA ILE A 402 -7.06 -29.17 8.10
C ILE A 402 -8.17 -28.61 8.97
N TYR A 403 -7.95 -27.37 9.44
CA TYR A 403 -8.95 -26.64 10.23
C TYR A 403 -10.12 -26.13 9.37
N ASP A 404 -11.21 -25.71 10.04
CA ASP A 404 -12.45 -25.26 9.40
C ASP A 404 -12.36 -23.96 8.56
N GLY A 405 -11.23 -23.26 8.56
CA GLY A 405 -10.92 -22.13 7.67
C GLY A 405 -10.25 -22.53 6.35
N LEU A 406 -9.97 -23.83 6.15
CA LEU A 406 -9.43 -24.38 4.90
C LEU A 406 -10.44 -25.28 4.21
N MET A 407 -10.28 -25.43 2.88
CA MET A 407 -10.94 -26.42 2.06
C MET A 407 -9.87 -27.29 1.39
N CYS A 408 -10.18 -28.54 1.15
CA CYS A 408 -9.34 -29.44 0.36
C CYS A 408 -10.06 -29.90 -0.91
N MET A 409 -9.26 -30.13 -1.94
CA MET A 409 -9.64 -30.69 -3.24
C MET A 409 -8.94 -32.00 -3.44
N CYS A 410 -9.70 -33.10 -3.64
CA CYS A 410 -9.18 -34.47 -3.72
C CYS A 410 -8.86 -34.85 -5.17
N PHE A 411 -7.61 -35.26 -5.42
CA PHE A 411 -7.11 -35.72 -6.72
C PHE A 411 -6.97 -37.24 -6.81
N LYS A 412 -7.39 -37.98 -5.81
CA LYS A 412 -7.40 -39.45 -5.85
C LYS A 412 -8.26 -39.91 -7.02
N ASN A 413 -7.69 -40.79 -7.84
CA ASN A 413 -8.38 -41.36 -9.00
C ASN A 413 -8.79 -40.34 -10.09
N THR A 414 -8.08 -39.22 -10.20
CA THR A 414 -8.24 -38.28 -11.31
C THR A 414 -6.95 -38.15 -12.12
N SER A 415 -7.06 -37.93 -13.41
CA SER A 415 -5.93 -37.68 -14.31
C SER A 415 -5.59 -36.19 -14.45
N LEU A 416 -6.23 -35.30 -13.67
CA LEU A 416 -6.04 -33.86 -13.77
C LEU A 416 -4.64 -33.43 -13.28
N GLU A 417 -4.08 -32.42 -13.93
CA GLU A 417 -2.82 -31.80 -13.52
C GLU A 417 -3.06 -30.84 -12.35
N MET A 418 -2.52 -31.15 -11.15
CA MET A 418 -2.72 -30.34 -9.95
C MET A 418 -2.21 -28.91 -10.12
N ASP A 419 -1.08 -28.70 -10.80
CA ASP A 419 -0.52 -27.36 -11.00
C ASP A 419 -1.39 -26.52 -11.95
N TYR A 420 -2.07 -27.15 -12.93
CA TYR A 420 -3.08 -26.45 -13.74
C TYR A 420 -4.26 -25.98 -12.87
N ILE A 421 -4.74 -26.79 -11.95
CA ILE A 421 -5.81 -26.39 -11.02
C ILE A 421 -5.37 -25.26 -10.10
N ILE A 422 -4.08 -25.19 -9.70
CA ILE A 422 -3.56 -24.04 -8.98
C ILE A 422 -3.65 -22.76 -9.83
N ILE A 423 -3.19 -22.81 -11.09
CA ILE A 423 -3.29 -21.72 -12.05
C ILE A 423 -4.75 -21.29 -12.23
N LEU A 424 -5.63 -22.26 -12.44
CA LEU A 424 -7.05 -22.04 -12.62
C LEU A 424 -7.69 -21.31 -11.43
N ILE A 425 -7.50 -21.82 -10.21
CA ILE A 425 -8.07 -21.20 -9.00
C ILE A 425 -7.52 -19.80 -8.80
N GLN A 426 -6.22 -19.57 -8.99
CA GLN A 426 -5.61 -18.24 -8.87
C GLN A 426 -6.20 -17.25 -9.88
N ALA A 427 -6.35 -17.65 -11.14
CA ALA A 427 -6.95 -16.81 -12.18
C ALA A 427 -8.43 -16.51 -11.93
N MET A 428 -9.20 -17.52 -11.52
CA MET A 428 -10.65 -17.39 -11.31
C MET A 428 -10.98 -16.61 -10.03
N VAL A 429 -10.17 -16.70 -8.98
CA VAL A 429 -10.35 -15.90 -7.75
C VAL A 429 -10.31 -14.40 -8.06
N GLU A 430 -9.42 -13.96 -8.94
CA GLU A 430 -9.37 -12.56 -9.35
C GLU A 430 -10.59 -12.12 -10.14
N LEU A 431 -11.08 -12.99 -11.04
CA LEU A 431 -12.33 -12.74 -11.76
C LEU A 431 -13.50 -12.62 -10.78
N LEU A 432 -13.62 -13.55 -9.83
CA LEU A 432 -14.65 -13.53 -8.79
C LEU A 432 -14.57 -12.25 -7.94
N MET A 433 -13.36 -11.82 -7.57
CA MET A 433 -13.18 -10.57 -6.84
C MET A 433 -13.58 -9.33 -7.65
N SER A 434 -13.36 -9.34 -8.97
CA SER A 434 -13.74 -8.23 -9.86
C SER A 434 -15.24 -8.12 -10.09
N LEU A 435 -15.96 -9.24 -10.03
CA LEU A 435 -17.43 -9.32 -10.21
C LEU A 435 -18.20 -9.03 -8.91
N SER A 436 -17.52 -9.04 -7.75
CA SER A 436 -18.17 -8.82 -6.46
C SER A 436 -18.36 -7.34 -6.16
N THR A 437 -19.55 -6.81 -6.32
CA THR A 437 -19.98 -5.49 -5.83
C THR A 437 -20.51 -5.61 -4.41
N GLY A 438 -19.63 -5.53 -3.38
CA GLY A 438 -20.09 -5.47 -1.99
C GLY A 438 -19.21 -6.21 -0.98
N THR A 439 -19.45 -5.94 0.30
CA THR A 439 -18.74 -6.49 1.47
C THR A 439 -18.94 -7.99 1.74
N ALA A 440 -19.69 -8.70 0.91
CA ALA A 440 -20.15 -10.08 1.13
C ALA A 440 -19.10 -11.18 0.85
N TRP A 441 -18.04 -10.89 0.11
CA TRP A 441 -17.06 -11.89 -0.36
C TRP A 441 -15.85 -12.10 0.56
N LYS A 442 -15.99 -11.79 1.82
CA LYS A 442 -14.92 -12.10 2.81
C LYS A 442 -14.74 -13.61 3.05
N ASN A 443 -15.71 -14.44 2.64
CA ASN A 443 -15.66 -15.90 2.81
C ASN A 443 -16.15 -16.60 1.54
N ILE A 444 -15.32 -17.44 0.92
CA ILE A 444 -15.75 -18.41 -0.10
C ILE A 444 -16.35 -19.62 0.62
N THR A 445 -17.59 -19.94 0.36
CA THR A 445 -18.22 -21.17 0.85
C THR A 445 -17.81 -22.35 -0.03
N THR A 446 -17.95 -23.57 0.51
CA THR A 446 -17.73 -24.81 -0.26
C THR A 446 -18.62 -24.85 -1.50
N ASP A 447 -19.86 -24.33 -1.41
CA ASP A 447 -20.82 -24.34 -2.51
C ASP A 447 -20.42 -23.37 -3.64
N ILE A 448 -19.86 -22.19 -3.30
CA ILE A 448 -19.33 -21.28 -4.31
C ILE A 448 -18.19 -21.94 -5.07
N LEU A 449 -17.26 -22.59 -4.37
CA LEU A 449 -16.13 -23.27 -5.03
C LEU A 449 -16.59 -24.48 -5.84
N LYS A 450 -17.55 -25.26 -5.36
CA LYS A 450 -18.15 -26.39 -6.08
C LYS A 450 -18.82 -25.96 -7.38
N ASN A 451 -19.59 -24.88 -7.33
CA ASN A 451 -20.35 -24.35 -8.47
C ASN A 451 -19.52 -23.42 -9.37
N LEU A 452 -18.23 -23.22 -9.07
CA LEU A 452 -17.36 -22.39 -9.89
C LEU A 452 -17.32 -22.96 -11.31
N LEU A 453 -17.74 -22.15 -12.29
CA LEU A 453 -17.64 -22.46 -13.70
C LEU A 453 -16.19 -22.30 -14.15
N VAL A 454 -15.61 -23.35 -14.70
CA VAL A 454 -14.18 -23.39 -15.01
C VAL A 454 -13.92 -23.97 -16.40
N PRO A 455 -12.92 -23.46 -17.14
CA PRO A 455 -12.49 -24.02 -18.41
C PRO A 455 -11.58 -25.24 -18.17
N LEU A 456 -11.84 -26.32 -18.89
CA LEU A 456 -11.03 -27.54 -18.85
C LEU A 456 -10.34 -27.75 -20.21
N PRO A 457 -8.99 -27.68 -20.28
CA PRO A 457 -8.20 -28.03 -21.47
C PRO A 457 -7.96 -29.54 -21.59
N PRO A 458 -7.55 -30.00 -22.79
CA PRO A 458 -6.95 -31.33 -22.95
C PRO A 458 -5.84 -31.61 -21.95
N LEU A 459 -5.71 -32.85 -21.48
CA LEU A 459 -4.75 -33.19 -20.42
C LEU A 459 -3.29 -32.86 -20.81
N VAL A 460 -2.92 -33.09 -22.07
CA VAL A 460 -1.56 -32.77 -22.58
C VAL A 460 -1.35 -31.26 -22.59
N GLU A 461 -2.37 -30.48 -22.95
CA GLU A 461 -2.29 -29.03 -22.93
C GLU A 461 -2.20 -28.46 -21.52
N GLN A 462 -2.87 -29.05 -20.50
CA GLN A 462 -2.69 -28.68 -19.10
C GLN A 462 -1.19 -28.69 -18.70
N LYS A 463 -0.44 -29.72 -19.09
CA LYS A 463 1.00 -29.81 -18.83
C LYS A 463 1.80 -28.73 -19.54
N ARG A 464 1.51 -28.48 -20.84
CA ARG A 464 2.17 -27.40 -21.59
C ARG A 464 1.92 -26.02 -20.97
N ILE A 465 0.71 -25.77 -20.51
CA ILE A 465 0.33 -24.53 -19.80
C ILE A 465 1.16 -24.38 -18.52
N VAL A 466 1.26 -25.43 -17.71
CA VAL A 466 2.04 -25.42 -16.45
C VAL A 466 3.52 -25.15 -16.71
N GLU A 467 4.11 -25.85 -17.67
CA GLU A 467 5.51 -25.64 -18.05
C GLU A 467 5.78 -24.21 -18.53
N LYS A 468 4.90 -23.69 -19.40
CA LYS A 468 5.04 -22.31 -19.94
C LYS A 468 4.86 -21.27 -18.84
N GLN A 469 3.89 -21.43 -17.96
CA GLN A 469 3.68 -20.54 -16.82
C GLN A 469 4.91 -20.50 -15.91
N ARG A 470 5.51 -21.65 -15.58
CA ARG A 470 6.75 -21.72 -14.77
C ARG A 470 7.89 -20.99 -15.43
N GLU A 471 8.15 -21.27 -16.73
CA GLU A 471 9.20 -20.59 -17.51
C GLU A 471 9.05 -19.05 -17.44
N LEU A 472 7.82 -18.54 -17.60
CA LEU A 472 7.54 -17.11 -17.58
C LEU A 472 7.67 -16.50 -16.19
N PHE A 473 7.20 -17.21 -15.15
CA PHE A 473 7.31 -16.74 -13.76
C PHE A 473 8.77 -16.68 -13.29
N ASP A 474 9.60 -17.65 -13.71
CA ASP A 474 11.03 -17.64 -13.42
C ASP A 474 11.72 -16.44 -14.07
N LYS A 475 11.40 -16.13 -15.34
CA LYS A 475 11.90 -14.94 -16.01
C LYS A 475 11.50 -13.64 -15.33
N ILE A 476 10.25 -13.53 -14.86
CA ILE A 476 9.76 -12.36 -14.12
C ILE A 476 10.48 -12.21 -12.77
N SER A 477 10.88 -13.32 -12.16
CA SER A 477 11.59 -13.27 -10.87
C SER A 477 13.03 -12.79 -10.99
N LEU A 478 13.57 -12.63 -12.21
CA LEU A 478 14.89 -12.07 -12.51
C LEU A 478 14.85 -10.55 -12.79
N ILE A 479 13.65 -9.97 -12.94
CA ILE A 479 13.41 -8.53 -13.10
C ILE A 479 13.24 -7.87 -11.74
#